data_d9a46c7a4a37e09c20ccfbc2d7c21233
#
_entry.id   d9a46c7a4a37e09c20ccfbc2d7c21233
#
_cell.length_a   1.000
_cell.length_b   1.000
_cell.length_c   1.000
_cell.angle_alpha   90.00
_cell.angle_beta   90.00
_cell.angle_gamma   90.00
#
_symmetry.space_group_name_H-M   'P 1'
#
loop_
_entity.id
_entity.type
_entity.pdbx_description
1 polymer ?
#
loop_
_entity_poly.entity_id
_entity_poly.type
_entity_poly.pdbx_seq_one_letter_code
_entity_poly.pdbx_strand_id
1 'polypeptide(L)'
;MNPPTDDARPSVAVVGHVEWVVHARGVMPPAGQIAHLEDPLEEPAGGGAVTAAQVAKLGARSLFFTALGDDARGAEAGARLTAEGVEVLAAHPDAPQTWALSAAGPDGERGIAVVGPPLVAHADDPLPWARIATCRAAYFTGHDPGALVRARDADVLVVTARRIRELTASGVRADVIVGSGSDAGERFDPAGLPVAPGAQVITGGARGGVIITADGERRYAPSTPPGPVVDAYGAGDSFAAGLTVGLARGLCLDDACRLGARCGAAALTARGGLPGQLKEPG
;
A
#
# COMPACT_ATOMS: atom_id res chain seq x y z
N MET A 1 -12.21 15.29 -27.15
CA MET A 1 -10.84 15.09 -26.63
C MET A 1 -10.59 13.59 -26.70
N ASN A 2 -9.66 13.13 -27.52
CA ASN A 2 -9.34 11.69 -27.57
C ASN A 2 -8.77 11.28 -26.22
N PRO A 3 -9.11 10.09 -25.68
CA PRO A 3 -8.44 9.58 -24.49
C PRO A 3 -6.93 9.50 -24.76
N PRO A 4 -6.09 9.81 -23.76
CA PRO A 4 -4.65 9.69 -23.93
C PRO A 4 -4.32 8.27 -24.41
N THR A 5 -3.45 8.17 -25.38
CA THR A 5 -2.92 6.89 -25.85
C THR A 5 -2.29 6.17 -24.65
N ASP A 6 -2.34 4.85 -24.60
CA ASP A 6 -1.86 4.00 -23.48
C ASP A 6 -0.38 4.32 -23.09
N ASP A 7 0.35 4.94 -24.00
CA ASP A 7 1.74 5.40 -23.87
C ASP A 7 1.91 6.67 -23.00
N ALA A 8 0.81 7.40 -22.70
CA ALA A 8 0.87 8.67 -21.94
C ALA A 8 0.69 8.51 -20.43
N ARG A 9 0.22 7.33 -19.96
CA ARG A 9 -0.02 7.07 -18.54
C ARG A 9 1.23 6.50 -17.86
N PRO A 10 1.66 7.04 -16.70
CA PRO A 10 2.81 6.50 -16.00
C PRO A 10 2.54 5.07 -15.54
N SER A 11 3.51 4.19 -15.69
CA SER A 11 3.47 2.85 -15.11
C SER A 11 4.08 2.88 -13.72
N VAL A 12 3.40 2.24 -12.76
CA VAL A 12 3.83 2.10 -11.38
C VAL A 12 3.82 0.61 -11.02
N ALA A 13 4.95 0.11 -10.55
CA ALA A 13 5.06 -1.22 -9.98
C ALA A 13 4.70 -1.17 -8.49
N VAL A 14 3.88 -2.10 -8.04
CA VAL A 14 3.64 -2.36 -6.62
C VAL A 14 4.17 -3.75 -6.33
N VAL A 15 5.08 -3.89 -5.37
CA VAL A 15 5.58 -5.18 -4.89
C VAL A 15 5.11 -5.36 -3.46
N GLY A 16 4.19 -6.31 -3.24
CA GLY A 16 3.55 -6.43 -1.94
C GLY A 16 2.67 -7.66 -1.79
N HIS A 17 2.03 -7.76 -0.63
CA HIS A 17 1.18 -8.88 -0.27
C HIS A 17 -0.31 -8.59 -0.45
N VAL A 18 -1.08 -9.65 -0.56
CA VAL A 18 -2.55 -9.65 -0.52
C VAL A 18 -3.01 -10.48 0.68
N GLU A 19 -3.99 -9.95 1.39
CA GLU A 19 -4.76 -10.67 2.39
C GLU A 19 -6.24 -10.65 1.99
N TRP A 20 -6.93 -11.78 2.17
CA TRP A 20 -8.39 -11.77 2.11
C TRP A 20 -8.93 -11.27 3.45
N VAL A 21 -9.47 -10.07 3.50
CA VAL A 21 -9.86 -9.44 4.76
C VAL A 21 -11.36 -9.48 4.95
N VAL A 22 -11.77 -9.98 6.12
CA VAL A 22 -13.15 -9.88 6.62
C VAL A 22 -13.19 -8.68 7.57
N HIS A 23 -13.79 -7.58 7.14
CA HIS A 23 -14.08 -6.44 8.01
C HIS A 23 -15.38 -6.68 8.75
N ALA A 24 -15.40 -6.49 10.05
CA ALA A 24 -16.58 -6.65 10.87
C ALA A 24 -16.70 -5.53 11.92
N ARG A 25 -17.89 -5.29 12.42
CA ARG A 25 -18.15 -4.39 13.55
C ARG A 25 -18.15 -5.18 14.84
N GLY A 26 -17.53 -4.63 15.86
CA GLY A 26 -17.43 -5.22 17.19
C GLY A 26 -16.01 -5.21 17.72
N VAL A 27 -15.84 -5.76 18.91
CA VAL A 27 -14.55 -5.82 19.62
C VAL A 27 -14.05 -7.25 19.63
N MET A 28 -12.77 -7.45 19.32
CA MET A 28 -12.12 -8.74 19.44
C MET A 28 -12.16 -9.22 20.91
N PRO A 29 -12.64 -10.44 21.17
CA PRO A 29 -12.79 -10.89 22.55
C PRO A 29 -11.43 -11.22 23.19
N PRO A 30 -11.27 -10.99 24.48
CA PRO A 30 -10.15 -11.57 25.23
C PRO A 30 -10.16 -13.10 25.19
N ALA A 31 -9.02 -13.70 25.50
CA ALA A 31 -8.91 -15.17 25.58
C ALA A 31 -9.96 -15.78 26.54
N GLY A 32 -10.62 -16.85 26.09
CA GLY A 32 -11.67 -17.54 26.85
C GLY A 32 -13.08 -16.95 26.72
N GLN A 33 -13.25 -15.87 25.93
CA GLN A 33 -14.56 -15.26 25.67
C GLN A 33 -14.97 -15.45 24.21
N ILE A 34 -16.27 -15.34 23.95
CA ILE A 34 -16.85 -15.38 22.60
C ILE A 34 -17.48 -14.02 22.32
N ALA A 35 -17.22 -13.44 21.17
CA ALA A 35 -17.92 -12.28 20.68
C ALA A 35 -18.64 -12.59 19.36
N HIS A 36 -19.78 -11.98 19.15
CA HIS A 36 -20.46 -11.96 17.87
C HIS A 36 -20.12 -10.62 17.17
N LEU A 37 -19.46 -10.72 16.02
CA LEU A 37 -19.17 -9.58 15.19
C LEU A 37 -20.27 -9.44 14.15
N GLU A 38 -20.59 -8.19 13.78
CA GLU A 38 -21.72 -7.86 12.92
C GLU A 38 -21.23 -7.29 11.58
N ASP A 39 -22.12 -7.27 10.61
CA ASP A 39 -22.00 -6.53 9.37
C ASP A 39 -20.70 -6.88 8.60
N PRO A 40 -20.48 -8.14 8.21
CA PRO A 40 -19.27 -8.55 7.52
C PRO A 40 -19.18 -7.94 6.11
N LEU A 41 -17.96 -7.48 5.77
CA LEU A 41 -17.56 -7.06 4.42
C LEU A 41 -16.27 -7.80 4.08
N GLU A 42 -16.23 -8.48 2.95
CA GLU A 42 -15.04 -9.22 2.49
C GLU A 42 -14.43 -8.59 1.25
N GLU A 43 -13.11 -8.41 1.26
CA GLU A 43 -12.38 -7.88 0.11
C GLU A 43 -10.91 -8.34 0.09
N PRO A 44 -10.25 -8.33 -1.09
CA PRO A 44 -8.79 -8.38 -1.14
C PRO A 44 -8.23 -7.07 -0.60
N ALA A 45 -7.35 -7.17 0.40
CA ALA A 45 -6.73 -6.02 1.03
C ALA A 45 -5.26 -6.35 1.40
N GLY A 46 -4.71 -5.73 2.44
CA GLY A 46 -3.29 -5.71 2.71
C GLY A 46 -2.58 -4.60 1.95
N GLY A 47 -1.41 -4.20 2.43
CA GLY A 47 -0.72 -3.01 1.94
C GLY A 47 -0.45 -3.00 0.43
N GLY A 48 -0.15 -4.15 -0.16
CA GLY A 48 0.07 -4.28 -1.61
C GLY A 48 -1.21 -4.10 -2.42
N ALA A 49 -2.27 -4.83 -2.07
CA ALA A 49 -3.54 -4.81 -2.80
C ALA A 49 -4.22 -3.43 -2.77
N VAL A 50 -4.30 -2.82 -1.58
CA VAL A 50 -4.89 -1.48 -1.41
C VAL A 50 -4.12 -0.43 -2.19
N THR A 51 -2.77 -0.47 -2.14
CA THR A 51 -1.93 0.45 -2.91
C THR A 51 -2.12 0.24 -4.41
N ALA A 52 -2.09 -1.01 -4.90
CA ALA A 52 -2.23 -1.31 -6.33
C ALA A 52 -3.57 -0.84 -6.91
N ALA A 53 -4.66 -1.05 -6.18
CA ALA A 53 -5.99 -0.57 -6.57
C ALA A 53 -6.06 0.97 -6.60
N GLN A 54 -5.48 1.66 -5.59
CA GLN A 54 -5.45 3.12 -5.58
C GLN A 54 -4.60 3.68 -6.74
N VAL A 55 -3.48 3.04 -7.09
CA VAL A 55 -2.67 3.41 -8.26
C VAL A 55 -3.50 3.36 -9.54
N ALA A 56 -4.26 2.27 -9.75
CA ALA A 56 -5.12 2.13 -10.92
C ALA A 56 -6.23 3.19 -10.95
N LYS A 57 -6.88 3.47 -9.81
CA LYS A 57 -7.93 4.50 -9.69
C LYS A 57 -7.45 5.93 -9.93
N LEU A 58 -6.15 6.18 -9.79
CA LEU A 58 -5.51 7.43 -10.16
C LEU A 58 -5.15 7.50 -11.66
N GLY A 59 -5.54 6.51 -12.47
CA GLY A 59 -5.29 6.49 -13.90
C GLY A 59 -3.87 6.10 -14.31
N ALA A 60 -3.02 5.65 -13.39
CA ALA A 60 -1.73 5.06 -13.72
C ALA A 60 -1.88 3.56 -14.09
N ARG A 61 -0.95 3.04 -14.90
CA ARG A 61 -0.86 1.59 -15.11
C ARG A 61 -0.31 0.95 -13.83
N SER A 62 -1.12 0.13 -13.17
CA SER A 62 -0.74 -0.56 -11.93
C SER A 62 -0.26 -1.98 -12.25
N LEU A 63 1.03 -2.24 -12.11
CA LEU A 63 1.64 -3.55 -12.22
C LEU A 63 1.85 -4.09 -10.79
N PHE A 64 1.10 -5.10 -10.40
CA PHE A 64 1.15 -5.62 -9.04
C PHE A 64 1.85 -6.96 -8.97
N PHE A 65 3.07 -6.98 -8.45
CA PHE A 65 3.89 -8.17 -8.22
C PHE A 65 3.58 -8.72 -6.81
N THR A 66 2.99 -9.91 -6.76
CA THR A 66 2.49 -10.48 -5.51
C THR A 66 2.54 -12.01 -5.52
N ALA A 67 2.04 -12.64 -4.48
CA ALA A 67 1.69 -14.06 -4.46
C ALA A 67 0.24 -14.22 -4.03
N LEU A 68 -0.47 -15.14 -4.67
CA LEU A 68 -1.86 -15.48 -4.37
C LEU A 68 -1.95 -16.97 -4.04
N GLY A 69 -2.78 -17.31 -3.06
CA GLY A 69 -3.01 -18.68 -2.64
C GLY A 69 -3.70 -19.52 -3.73
N ASP A 70 -3.48 -20.83 -3.66
CA ASP A 70 -4.09 -21.81 -4.56
C ASP A 70 -5.45 -22.30 -3.98
N ASP A 71 -6.34 -21.34 -3.71
CA ASP A 71 -7.70 -21.59 -3.22
C ASP A 71 -8.70 -20.57 -3.79
N ALA A 72 -9.99 -20.74 -3.43
CA ALA A 72 -11.05 -19.86 -3.90
C ALA A 72 -10.85 -18.39 -3.50
N ARG A 73 -10.22 -18.12 -2.33
CA ARG A 73 -9.94 -16.75 -1.88
C ARG A 73 -8.84 -16.10 -2.71
N GLY A 74 -7.78 -16.86 -3.03
CA GLY A 74 -6.71 -16.37 -3.90
C GLY A 74 -7.22 -16.05 -5.30
N ALA A 75 -8.02 -16.96 -5.89
CA ALA A 75 -8.63 -16.76 -7.19
C ALA A 75 -9.55 -15.51 -7.21
N GLU A 76 -10.42 -15.37 -6.20
CA GLU A 76 -11.33 -14.23 -6.08
C GLU A 76 -10.58 -12.92 -5.84
N ALA A 77 -9.50 -12.93 -5.04
CA ALA A 77 -8.67 -11.77 -4.81
C ALA A 77 -8.04 -11.25 -6.12
N GLY A 78 -7.49 -12.15 -6.92
CA GLY A 78 -6.93 -11.81 -8.23
C GLY A 78 -7.99 -11.24 -9.17
N ALA A 79 -9.18 -11.85 -9.22
CA ALA A 79 -10.28 -11.40 -10.08
C ALA A 79 -10.78 -10.00 -9.67
N ARG A 80 -10.99 -9.74 -8.38
CA ARG A 80 -11.45 -8.42 -7.90
C ARG A 80 -10.41 -7.33 -8.14
N LEU A 81 -9.13 -7.60 -7.89
CA LEU A 81 -8.07 -6.63 -8.16
C LEU A 81 -7.96 -6.31 -9.66
N THR A 82 -8.13 -7.31 -10.52
CA THR A 82 -8.18 -7.11 -11.96
C THR A 82 -9.38 -6.25 -12.37
N ALA A 83 -10.54 -6.44 -11.74
CA ALA A 83 -11.72 -5.62 -11.97
C ALA A 83 -11.53 -4.15 -11.51
N GLU A 84 -10.66 -3.89 -10.54
CA GLU A 84 -10.24 -2.54 -10.15
C GLU A 84 -9.21 -1.91 -11.11
N GLY A 85 -8.84 -2.60 -12.20
CA GLY A 85 -7.89 -2.12 -13.20
C GLY A 85 -6.43 -2.42 -12.90
N VAL A 86 -6.15 -3.33 -11.96
CA VAL A 86 -4.79 -3.75 -11.61
C VAL A 86 -4.34 -4.88 -12.54
N GLU A 87 -3.14 -4.75 -13.10
CA GLU A 87 -2.48 -5.88 -13.76
C GLU A 87 -1.80 -6.75 -12.69
N VAL A 88 -2.46 -7.85 -12.31
CA VAL A 88 -1.99 -8.75 -11.25
C VAL A 88 -0.96 -9.72 -11.83
N LEU A 89 0.26 -9.66 -11.32
CA LEU A 89 1.41 -10.50 -11.68
C LEU A 89 1.76 -11.34 -10.44
N ALA A 90 1.12 -12.51 -10.33
CA ALA A 90 1.16 -13.30 -9.12
C ALA A 90 1.95 -14.60 -9.28
N ALA A 91 2.77 -14.92 -8.27
CA ALA A 91 3.20 -16.28 -8.01
C ALA A 91 2.07 -17.06 -7.33
N HIS A 92 2.01 -18.36 -7.54
CA HIS A 92 0.98 -19.24 -6.97
C HIS A 92 1.66 -20.37 -6.18
N PRO A 93 2.06 -20.10 -4.91
CA PRO A 93 2.56 -21.16 -4.05
C PRO A 93 1.45 -22.16 -3.72
N ASP A 94 1.81 -23.43 -3.49
CA ASP A 94 0.91 -24.48 -3.00
C ASP A 94 0.56 -24.22 -1.52
N ALA A 95 -0.25 -23.21 -1.30
CA ALA A 95 -0.69 -22.76 0.04
C ALA A 95 -2.01 -22.00 -0.05
N PRO A 96 -2.87 -22.06 0.98
CA PRO A 96 -4.10 -21.28 1.01
C PRO A 96 -3.81 -19.79 1.11
N GLN A 97 -4.74 -18.97 0.62
CA GLN A 97 -4.66 -17.52 0.74
C GLN A 97 -4.64 -17.09 2.21
N THR A 98 -3.65 -16.28 2.57
CA THR A 98 -3.63 -15.58 3.87
C THR A 98 -4.89 -14.73 4.00
N TRP A 99 -5.55 -14.80 5.15
CA TRP A 99 -6.71 -13.99 5.42
C TRP A 99 -6.63 -13.30 6.77
N ALA A 100 -7.40 -12.26 6.95
CA ALA A 100 -7.44 -11.51 8.20
C ALA A 100 -8.87 -11.18 8.61
N LEU A 101 -9.11 -11.13 9.92
CA LEU A 101 -10.28 -10.54 10.52
C LEU A 101 -9.91 -9.16 11.05
N SER A 102 -10.60 -8.14 10.56
CA SER A 102 -10.47 -6.75 11.02
C SER A 102 -11.75 -6.35 11.72
N ALA A 103 -11.73 -6.27 13.05
CA ALA A 103 -12.87 -5.87 13.86
C ALA A 103 -12.73 -4.43 14.33
N ALA A 104 -13.70 -3.57 14.01
CA ALA A 104 -13.73 -2.17 14.43
C ALA A 104 -14.74 -1.97 15.55
N GLY A 105 -14.26 -1.51 16.72
CA GLY A 105 -15.07 -1.14 17.86
C GLY A 105 -15.84 0.16 17.67
N PRO A 106 -16.78 0.47 18.57
CA PRO A 106 -17.60 1.69 18.50
C PRO A 106 -16.78 2.97 18.68
N ASP A 107 -15.59 2.88 19.26
CA ASP A 107 -14.64 3.98 19.45
C ASP A 107 -13.72 4.21 18.23
N GLY A 108 -13.87 3.36 17.18
CA GLY A 108 -13.04 3.38 15.99
C GLY A 108 -11.70 2.65 16.13
N GLU A 109 -11.37 2.14 17.32
CA GLU A 109 -10.20 1.29 17.52
C GLU A 109 -10.40 -0.06 16.82
N ARG A 110 -9.30 -0.57 16.27
CA ARG A 110 -9.34 -1.76 15.42
C ARG A 110 -8.40 -2.84 15.92
N GLY A 111 -8.95 -4.04 16.09
CA GLY A 111 -8.18 -5.27 16.22
C GLY A 111 -8.06 -5.98 14.88
N ILE A 112 -6.86 -6.45 14.54
CA ILE A 112 -6.62 -7.24 13.33
C ILE A 112 -5.97 -8.56 13.75
N ALA A 113 -6.57 -9.68 13.33
CA ALA A 113 -6.00 -11.01 13.48
C ALA A 113 -5.73 -11.60 12.10
N VAL A 114 -4.46 -11.87 11.80
CA VAL A 114 -4.04 -12.49 10.54
C VAL A 114 -3.96 -14.00 10.74
N VAL A 115 -4.48 -14.75 9.78
CA VAL A 115 -4.50 -16.23 9.78
C VAL A 115 -3.74 -16.75 8.56
N GLY A 116 -2.75 -17.57 8.82
CA GLY A 116 -1.82 -18.12 7.83
C GLY A 116 -0.53 -17.28 7.71
N PRO A 117 0.49 -17.88 7.08
CA PRO A 117 1.72 -17.16 6.79
C PRO A 117 1.49 -16.12 5.68
N PRO A 118 2.21 -14.98 5.66
CA PRO A 118 2.13 -14.07 4.54
C PRO A 118 2.61 -14.77 3.26
N LEU A 119 1.80 -14.69 2.19
CA LEU A 119 2.23 -15.10 0.88
C LEU A 119 3.09 -13.98 0.28
N VAL A 120 4.27 -14.35 -0.22
CA VAL A 120 5.31 -13.42 -0.63
C VAL A 120 5.73 -13.71 -2.07
N ALA A 121 5.81 -12.68 -2.90
CA ALA A 121 6.53 -12.79 -4.17
C ALA A 121 8.04 -12.75 -3.90
N HIS A 122 8.74 -13.79 -4.27
CA HIS A 122 10.20 -13.90 -4.14
C HIS A 122 10.90 -13.50 -5.43
N ALA A 123 12.10 -12.97 -5.32
CA ALA A 123 12.91 -12.57 -6.48
C ALA A 123 13.14 -13.67 -7.51
N ASP A 124 13.11 -14.93 -7.06
CA ASP A 124 13.33 -16.13 -7.88
C ASP A 124 12.02 -16.68 -8.49
N ASP A 125 10.87 -16.14 -8.12
CA ASP A 125 9.60 -16.51 -8.74
C ASP A 125 9.62 -16.15 -10.24
N PRO A 126 8.97 -16.96 -11.11
CA PRO A 126 8.93 -16.74 -12.56
C PRO A 126 8.00 -15.57 -12.95
N LEU A 127 8.10 -14.45 -12.23
CA LEU A 127 7.39 -13.23 -12.50
C LEU A 127 8.17 -12.37 -13.52
N PRO A 128 7.49 -11.52 -14.29
CA PRO A 128 8.12 -10.70 -15.31
C PRO A 128 8.83 -9.48 -14.69
N TRP A 129 9.77 -9.70 -13.75
CA TRP A 129 10.48 -8.68 -12.99
C TRP A 129 11.13 -7.60 -13.86
N ALA A 130 11.63 -7.96 -15.04
CA ALA A 130 12.24 -6.99 -15.95
C ALA A 130 11.30 -5.84 -16.37
N ARG A 131 9.98 -6.01 -16.23
CA ARG A 131 9.01 -4.94 -16.51
C ARG A 131 9.09 -3.78 -15.54
N ILE A 132 9.65 -3.99 -14.34
CA ILE A 132 9.84 -2.91 -13.36
C ILE A 132 10.76 -1.83 -13.90
N ALA A 133 11.76 -2.18 -14.70
CA ALA A 133 12.66 -1.22 -15.34
C ALA A 133 11.96 -0.27 -16.34
N THR A 134 10.71 -0.55 -16.71
CA THR A 134 9.90 0.36 -17.55
C THR A 134 8.95 1.23 -16.73
N CYS A 135 8.94 1.08 -15.39
CA CYS A 135 8.07 1.82 -14.50
C CYS A 135 8.71 3.13 -14.04
N ARG A 136 7.92 4.21 -14.03
CA ARG A 136 8.34 5.52 -13.52
C ARG A 136 8.53 5.52 -11.99
N ALA A 137 7.83 4.63 -11.29
CA ALA A 137 8.01 4.44 -9.85
C ALA A 137 7.66 3.01 -9.45
N ALA A 138 8.24 2.56 -8.33
CA ALA A 138 7.85 1.36 -7.62
C ALA A 138 7.52 1.68 -6.16
N TYR A 139 6.49 1.03 -5.63
CA TYR A 139 6.20 0.98 -4.20
C TYR A 139 6.45 -0.43 -3.67
N PHE A 140 7.23 -0.51 -2.59
CA PHE A 140 7.55 -1.77 -1.95
C PHE A 140 6.95 -1.89 -0.55
N THR A 141 6.15 -2.93 -0.36
CA THR A 141 5.61 -3.38 0.93
C THR A 141 5.73 -4.91 1.09
N GLY A 142 6.53 -5.55 0.24
CA GLY A 142 6.81 -6.99 0.26
C GLY A 142 7.70 -7.42 1.42
N HIS A 143 7.95 -8.73 1.52
CA HIS A 143 8.72 -9.32 2.62
C HIS A 143 10.04 -9.97 2.15
N ASP A 144 10.35 -9.91 0.85
CA ASP A 144 11.57 -10.48 0.30
C ASP A 144 12.59 -9.40 -0.07
N PRO A 145 13.79 -9.38 0.56
CA PRO A 145 14.84 -8.44 0.20
C PRO A 145 15.29 -8.55 -1.26
N GLY A 146 15.24 -9.75 -1.86
CA GLY A 146 15.56 -9.95 -3.27
C GLY A 146 14.53 -9.26 -4.18
N ALA A 147 13.24 -9.37 -3.88
CA ALA A 147 12.19 -8.67 -4.61
C ALA A 147 12.32 -7.13 -4.44
N LEU A 148 12.84 -6.65 -3.31
CA LEU A 148 13.16 -5.22 -3.15
C LEU A 148 14.30 -4.79 -4.08
N VAL A 149 15.31 -5.63 -4.27
CA VAL A 149 16.35 -5.37 -5.29
C VAL A 149 15.74 -5.24 -6.68
N ARG A 150 14.76 -6.11 -7.05
CA ARG A 150 14.03 -5.97 -8.33
C ARG A 150 13.22 -4.68 -8.40
N ALA A 151 12.59 -4.28 -7.28
CA ALA A 151 11.80 -3.05 -7.24
C ALA A 151 12.66 -1.79 -7.48
N ARG A 152 13.97 -1.83 -7.18
CA ARG A 152 14.90 -0.73 -7.43
C ARG A 152 15.13 -0.43 -8.92
N ASP A 153 14.79 -1.33 -9.81
CA ASP A 153 14.96 -1.11 -11.26
C ASP A 153 14.04 0.00 -11.80
N ALA A 154 12.99 0.42 -11.07
CA ALA A 154 12.17 1.58 -11.42
C ALA A 154 12.94 2.89 -11.23
N ASP A 155 12.49 3.97 -11.93
CA ASP A 155 13.13 5.30 -11.83
C ASP A 155 13.11 5.82 -10.39
N VAL A 156 12.00 5.65 -9.67
CA VAL A 156 11.81 6.07 -8.27
C VAL A 156 11.36 4.88 -7.43
N LEU A 157 12.01 4.65 -6.28
CA LEU A 157 11.63 3.62 -5.31
C LEU A 157 11.08 4.24 -4.03
N VAL A 158 9.81 3.94 -3.73
CA VAL A 158 9.14 4.25 -2.46
C VAL A 158 9.01 2.98 -1.63
N VAL A 159 9.43 3.01 -0.36
CA VAL A 159 9.39 1.85 0.55
C VAL A 159 8.59 2.21 1.79
N THR A 160 7.70 1.33 2.25
CA THR A 160 7.05 1.53 3.56
C THR A 160 8.04 1.33 4.71
N ALA A 161 7.94 2.15 5.73
CA ALA A 161 8.76 2.04 6.94
C ALA A 161 8.62 0.68 7.66
N ARG A 162 7.54 -0.06 7.43
CA ARG A 162 7.37 -1.45 7.92
C ARG A 162 8.40 -2.42 7.35
N ARG A 163 9.08 -2.05 6.26
CA ARG A 163 10.04 -2.92 5.53
C ARG A 163 11.49 -2.44 5.69
N ILE A 164 11.78 -1.79 6.79
CA ILE A 164 13.16 -1.36 7.14
C ILE A 164 14.13 -2.54 7.24
N ARG A 165 13.67 -3.69 7.73
CA ARG A 165 14.51 -4.90 7.82
C ARG A 165 14.89 -5.42 6.44
N GLU A 166 13.94 -5.50 5.53
CA GLU A 166 14.13 -5.92 4.15
C GLU A 166 15.00 -4.89 3.40
N LEU A 167 14.78 -3.60 3.64
CA LEU A 167 15.59 -2.54 3.07
C LEU A 167 17.06 -2.62 3.56
N THR A 168 17.27 -2.85 4.85
CA THR A 168 18.61 -3.05 5.42
C THR A 168 19.29 -4.28 4.83
N ALA A 169 18.57 -5.40 4.74
CA ALA A 169 19.10 -6.65 4.22
C ALA A 169 19.43 -6.59 2.72
N SER A 170 18.66 -5.83 1.94
CA SER A 170 18.91 -5.67 0.50
C SER A 170 20.08 -4.77 0.16
N GLY A 171 20.47 -3.85 1.05
CA GLY A 171 21.47 -2.82 0.79
C GLY A 171 21.03 -1.77 -0.25
N VAL A 172 19.76 -1.80 -0.68
CA VAL A 172 19.22 -0.89 -1.70
C VAL A 172 18.96 0.49 -1.11
N ARG A 173 19.18 1.54 -1.89
CA ARG A 173 18.78 2.90 -1.52
C ARG A 173 17.32 3.15 -1.92
N ALA A 174 16.47 3.49 -0.97
CA ALA A 174 15.14 4.04 -1.24
C ALA A 174 15.24 5.53 -1.59
N ASP A 175 14.45 5.98 -2.57
CA ASP A 175 14.32 7.42 -2.83
C ASP A 175 13.43 8.06 -1.77
N VAL A 176 12.35 7.39 -1.37
CA VAL A 176 11.47 7.82 -0.28
C VAL A 176 11.12 6.65 0.62
N ILE A 177 11.22 6.85 1.93
CA ILE A 177 10.62 5.95 2.92
C ILE A 177 9.37 6.65 3.46
N VAL A 178 8.23 5.96 3.42
CA VAL A 178 6.95 6.47 3.93
C VAL A 178 6.48 5.66 5.12
N GLY A 179 6.05 6.33 6.18
CA GLY A 179 5.54 5.69 7.39
C GLY A 179 4.60 6.57 8.19
N SER A 180 3.99 5.98 9.23
CA SER A 180 3.07 6.65 10.14
C SER A 180 3.78 7.08 11.42
N GLY A 181 3.58 8.32 11.81
CA GLY A 181 4.07 8.84 13.10
C GLY A 181 3.31 8.28 14.32
N SER A 182 2.13 7.70 14.10
CA SER A 182 1.32 7.10 15.17
C SER A 182 1.56 5.59 15.34
N ASP A 183 2.13 4.92 14.33
CA ASP A 183 2.39 3.48 14.39
C ASP A 183 3.79 3.19 14.93
N ALA A 184 3.85 2.51 16.06
CA ALA A 184 5.13 2.13 16.67
C ALA A 184 5.96 1.18 15.79
N GLY A 185 5.30 0.34 14.98
CA GLY A 185 5.95 -0.61 14.06
C GLY A 185 6.56 0.05 12.82
N GLU A 186 6.30 1.35 12.61
CA GLU A 186 6.84 2.15 11.50
C GLU A 186 7.91 3.17 11.95
N ARG A 187 8.27 3.14 13.22
CA ARG A 187 9.36 3.96 13.76
C ARG A 187 10.70 3.28 13.51
N PHE A 188 11.64 4.04 12.97
CA PHE A 188 13.01 3.56 12.74
C PHE A 188 14.00 4.73 12.86
N ASP A 189 15.26 4.39 13.11
CA ASP A 189 16.37 5.33 13.05
C ASP A 189 17.02 5.22 11.65
N PRO A 190 16.94 6.26 10.82
CA PRO A 190 17.56 6.25 9.49
C PRO A 190 19.09 6.11 9.54
N ALA A 191 19.74 6.46 10.64
CA ALA A 191 21.19 6.25 10.80
C ALA A 191 21.57 4.77 10.88
N GLY A 192 20.62 3.89 11.19
CA GLY A 192 20.81 2.44 11.17
C GLY A 192 20.74 1.80 9.78
N LEU A 193 20.39 2.55 8.74
CA LEU A 193 20.36 2.03 7.37
C LEU A 193 21.76 2.04 6.74
N PRO A 194 22.11 1.00 5.95
CA PRO A 194 23.41 0.94 5.26
C PRO A 194 23.55 2.06 4.20
N VAL A 195 22.43 2.50 3.64
CA VAL A 195 22.37 3.60 2.67
C VAL A 195 21.25 4.56 3.07
N ALA A 196 21.58 5.83 3.26
CA ALA A 196 20.61 6.86 3.61
C ALA A 196 19.55 7.04 2.49
N PRO A 197 18.25 7.11 2.83
CA PRO A 197 17.20 7.39 1.86
C PRO A 197 17.32 8.81 1.30
N GLY A 198 16.68 9.06 0.15
CA GLY A 198 16.57 10.40 -0.41
C GLY A 198 15.70 11.31 0.44
N ALA A 199 14.61 10.77 0.95
CA ALA A 199 13.68 11.46 1.84
C ALA A 199 12.94 10.48 2.76
N GLN A 200 12.39 11.02 3.86
CA GLN A 200 11.42 10.34 4.71
C GLN A 200 10.13 11.15 4.71
N VAL A 201 9.00 10.47 4.59
CA VAL A 201 7.66 11.04 4.70
C VAL A 201 6.96 10.38 5.88
N ILE A 202 6.66 11.17 6.91
CA ILE A 202 6.00 10.69 8.12
C ILE A 202 4.59 11.26 8.16
N THR A 203 3.57 10.40 8.03
CA THR A 203 2.17 10.81 8.06
C THR A 203 1.69 11.06 9.48
N GLY A 204 0.88 12.09 9.67
CA GLY A 204 0.30 12.47 10.97
C GLY A 204 -1.23 12.51 10.98
N GLY A 205 -1.89 11.83 10.01
CA GLY A 205 -3.34 11.80 9.88
C GLY A 205 -3.93 13.20 9.70
N ALA A 206 -4.89 13.57 10.55
CA ALA A 206 -5.53 14.88 10.50
C ALA A 206 -4.58 16.08 10.77
N ARG A 207 -3.34 15.83 11.19
CA ARG A 207 -2.32 16.87 11.38
C ARG A 207 -1.40 17.07 10.16
N GLY A 208 -1.68 16.39 9.05
CA GLY A 208 -0.79 16.38 7.88
C GLY A 208 0.40 15.44 8.08
N GLY A 209 1.60 15.94 7.88
CA GLY A 209 2.80 15.15 8.10
C GLY A 209 4.08 15.93 7.92
N VAL A 210 5.18 15.22 7.94
CA VAL A 210 6.55 15.76 7.90
C VAL A 210 7.30 15.13 6.75
N ILE A 211 8.06 15.93 6.04
CA ILE A 211 9.03 15.52 5.02
C ILE A 211 10.43 15.85 5.57
N ILE A 212 11.30 14.87 5.63
CA ILE A 212 12.69 14.99 6.08
C ILE A 212 13.60 14.67 4.89
N THR A 213 14.50 15.57 4.55
CA THR A 213 15.51 15.42 3.50
C THR A 213 16.88 15.88 4.02
N ALA A 214 17.91 15.79 3.19
CA ALA A 214 19.22 16.34 3.55
C ALA A 214 19.19 17.86 3.78
N ASP A 215 18.24 18.58 3.15
CA ASP A 215 18.07 20.02 3.28
C ASP A 215 17.30 20.43 4.54
N GLY A 216 16.81 19.48 5.31
CA GLY A 216 16.10 19.70 6.56
C GLY A 216 14.67 19.13 6.57
N GLU A 217 13.91 19.56 7.59
CA GLU A 217 12.54 19.14 7.85
C GLU A 217 11.55 20.22 7.41
N ARG A 218 10.42 19.78 6.81
CA ARG A 218 9.29 20.64 6.49
C ARG A 218 7.97 19.89 6.63
N ARG A 219 6.88 20.63 6.83
CA ARG A 219 5.55 20.06 7.02
C ARG A 219 4.70 20.19 5.76
N TYR A 220 3.81 19.21 5.54
CA TYR A 220 2.72 19.33 4.58
C TYR A 220 1.36 19.29 5.30
N ALA A 221 0.38 19.99 4.73
CA ALA A 221 -0.95 20.08 5.31
C ALA A 221 -1.76 18.77 5.12
N PRO A 222 -2.71 18.47 6.02
CA PRO A 222 -3.67 17.38 5.79
C PRO A 222 -4.61 17.73 4.65
N SER A 223 -5.30 16.73 4.13
CA SER A 223 -6.44 16.92 3.23
C SER A 223 -7.74 16.66 3.98
N THR A 224 -8.76 17.46 3.69
CA THR A 224 -10.10 17.24 4.25
C THR A 224 -10.75 16.03 3.55
N PRO A 225 -11.30 15.06 4.29
CA PRO A 225 -12.10 13.98 3.69
C PRO A 225 -13.27 14.56 2.88
N PRO A 226 -13.57 14.01 1.70
CA PRO A 226 -14.67 14.49 0.86
C PRO A 226 -16.08 14.14 1.38
N GLY A 227 -16.15 13.43 2.50
CA GLY A 227 -17.38 13.01 3.17
C GLY A 227 -17.15 12.65 4.62
N PRO A 228 -18.18 12.11 5.30
CA PRO A 228 -18.03 11.62 6.69
C PRO A 228 -16.94 10.56 6.80
N VAL A 229 -16.20 10.58 7.90
CA VAL A 229 -15.25 9.53 8.23
C VAL A 229 -16.01 8.28 8.67
N VAL A 230 -15.78 7.17 7.97
CA VAL A 230 -16.45 5.89 8.18
C VAL A 230 -15.47 4.84 8.70
N ASP A 231 -14.29 4.74 8.09
CA ASP A 231 -13.28 3.74 8.40
C ASP A 231 -11.88 4.30 8.09
N ALA A 232 -10.88 3.91 8.85
CA ALA A 232 -9.49 4.31 8.61
C ALA A 232 -8.63 3.21 7.95
N TYR A 233 -9.24 2.06 7.61
CA TYR A 233 -8.52 0.96 6.98
C TYR A 233 -8.02 1.38 5.59
N GLY A 234 -6.75 1.08 5.30
CA GLY A 234 -6.13 1.37 4.00
C GLY A 234 -5.82 2.84 3.70
N ALA A 235 -6.09 3.77 4.65
CA ALA A 235 -5.79 5.19 4.43
C ALA A 235 -4.29 5.46 4.26
N GLY A 236 -3.42 4.76 5.00
CA GLY A 236 -1.97 4.83 4.85
C GLY A 236 -1.48 4.27 3.52
N ASP A 237 -2.05 3.14 3.08
CA ASP A 237 -1.70 2.52 1.80
C ASP A 237 -2.19 3.38 0.62
N SER A 238 -3.37 3.99 0.74
CA SER A 238 -3.88 4.95 -0.25
C SER A 238 -3.03 6.21 -0.30
N PHE A 239 -2.51 6.70 0.85
CA PHE A 239 -1.54 7.79 0.88
C PHE A 239 -0.26 7.41 0.14
N ALA A 240 0.30 6.23 0.43
CA ALA A 240 1.53 5.74 -0.21
C ALA A 240 1.35 5.59 -1.74
N ALA A 241 0.18 5.13 -2.18
CA ALA A 241 -0.17 5.07 -3.60
C ALA A 241 -0.17 6.46 -4.25
N GLY A 242 -0.86 7.43 -3.63
CA GLY A 242 -0.92 8.80 -4.13
C GLY A 242 0.46 9.47 -4.20
N LEU A 243 1.28 9.29 -3.16
CA LEU A 243 2.68 9.73 -3.14
C LEU A 243 3.47 9.12 -4.30
N THR A 244 3.38 7.79 -4.48
CA THR A 244 4.12 7.07 -5.52
C THR A 244 3.68 7.49 -6.93
N VAL A 245 2.36 7.62 -7.17
CA VAL A 245 1.82 8.11 -8.46
C VAL A 245 2.23 9.55 -8.72
N GLY A 246 2.22 10.40 -7.69
CA GLY A 246 2.68 11.79 -7.80
C GLY A 246 4.13 11.86 -8.28
N LEU A 247 5.02 11.06 -7.67
CA LEU A 247 6.42 10.97 -8.08
C LEU A 247 6.56 10.37 -9.49
N ALA A 248 5.79 9.34 -9.84
CA ALA A 248 5.76 8.78 -11.18
C ALA A 248 5.34 9.79 -12.26
N ARG A 249 4.51 10.78 -11.89
CA ARG A 249 4.11 11.91 -12.75
C ARG A 249 5.14 13.04 -12.80
N GLY A 250 6.27 12.91 -12.08
CA GLY A 250 7.31 13.93 -12.00
C GLY A 250 6.96 15.11 -11.09
N LEU A 251 5.97 14.99 -10.21
CA LEU A 251 5.67 16.00 -9.21
C LEU A 251 6.83 16.13 -8.22
N CYS A 252 7.03 17.32 -7.69
CA CYS A 252 7.92 17.49 -6.54
C CYS A 252 7.36 16.75 -5.31
N LEU A 253 8.23 16.45 -4.36
CA LEU A 253 7.86 15.64 -3.17
C LEU A 253 6.71 16.25 -2.36
N ASP A 254 6.62 17.58 -2.27
CA ASP A 254 5.53 18.27 -1.57
C ASP A 254 4.18 18.09 -2.29
N ASP A 255 4.15 18.19 -3.61
CA ASP A 255 2.94 17.97 -4.41
C ASP A 255 2.53 16.50 -4.41
N ALA A 256 3.50 15.59 -4.45
CA ALA A 256 3.24 14.15 -4.32
C ALA A 256 2.67 13.81 -2.93
N CYS A 257 3.17 14.42 -1.86
CA CYS A 257 2.58 14.28 -0.52
C CYS A 257 1.15 14.85 -0.44
N ARG A 258 0.86 15.97 -1.14
CA ARG A 258 -0.51 16.52 -1.23
C ARG A 258 -1.46 15.55 -1.94
N LEU A 259 -1.03 14.92 -3.03
CA LEU A 259 -1.82 13.89 -3.68
C LEU A 259 -2.03 12.68 -2.74
N GLY A 260 -0.98 12.24 -2.07
CA GLY A 260 -1.08 11.19 -1.04
C GLY A 260 -2.09 11.53 0.06
N ALA A 261 -2.04 12.75 0.58
CA ALA A 261 -2.98 13.22 1.60
C ALA A 261 -4.44 13.22 1.11
N ARG A 262 -4.69 13.58 -0.16
CA ARG A 262 -6.03 13.49 -0.77
C ARG A 262 -6.50 12.03 -0.87
N CYS A 263 -5.62 11.12 -1.29
CA CYS A 263 -5.94 9.68 -1.37
C CYS A 263 -6.26 9.10 0.00
N GLY A 264 -5.41 9.37 1.00
CA GLY A 264 -5.64 8.91 2.36
C GLY A 264 -6.93 9.49 2.97
N ALA A 265 -7.22 10.76 2.72
CA ALA A 265 -8.46 11.40 3.19
C ALA A 265 -9.72 10.83 2.49
N ALA A 266 -9.65 10.54 1.20
CA ALA A 266 -10.76 9.93 0.47
C ALA A 266 -11.05 8.51 0.98
N ALA A 267 -10.02 7.71 1.23
CA ALA A 267 -10.17 6.34 1.74
C ALA A 267 -10.93 6.26 3.06
N LEU A 268 -10.90 7.33 3.88
CA LEU A 268 -11.65 7.39 5.14
C LEU A 268 -13.18 7.37 4.98
N THR A 269 -13.71 7.64 3.79
CA THR A 269 -15.15 7.91 3.58
C THR A 269 -15.99 6.68 3.30
N ALA A 270 -15.37 5.51 3.24
CA ALA A 270 -16.09 4.24 3.09
C ALA A 270 -15.45 3.18 3.97
N ARG A 271 -16.17 2.08 4.15
CA ARG A 271 -15.70 0.93 4.91
C ARG A 271 -14.80 0.04 4.05
N GLY A 272 -13.71 -0.45 4.62
CA GLY A 272 -12.71 -1.25 3.93
C GLY A 272 -11.66 -0.42 3.17
N GLY A 273 -10.73 -1.09 2.51
CA GLY A 273 -9.57 -0.46 1.87
C GLY A 273 -9.81 0.02 0.44
N LEU A 274 -10.78 -0.55 -0.27
CA LEU A 274 -10.98 -0.29 -1.70
C LEU A 274 -12.10 0.73 -2.03
N PRO A 275 -13.28 0.71 -1.36
CA PRO A 275 -14.44 1.49 -1.81
C PRO A 275 -14.27 3.00 -1.75
N GLY A 276 -13.63 3.53 -0.70
CA GLY A 276 -13.44 4.98 -0.47
C GLY A 276 -12.30 5.60 -1.26
N GLN A 277 -11.55 4.84 -2.02
CA GLN A 277 -10.36 5.32 -2.72
C GLN A 277 -10.65 6.42 -3.72
N LEU A 278 -9.74 7.40 -3.78
CA LEU A 278 -9.82 8.52 -4.71
C LEU A 278 -9.80 8.04 -6.16
N LYS A 279 -10.78 8.48 -6.94
CA LYS A 279 -10.81 8.27 -8.39
C LYS A 279 -10.51 9.59 -9.09
N GLU A 280 -9.57 9.58 -10.01
CA GLU A 280 -9.40 10.69 -10.94
C GLU A 280 -10.14 10.36 -12.24
N PRO A 281 -10.77 11.36 -12.90
CA PRO A 281 -11.34 11.15 -14.22
C PRO A 281 -10.22 10.75 -15.19
N GLY A 282 -10.46 9.63 -15.90
CA GLY A 282 -9.55 9.09 -16.90
C GLY A 282 -9.43 9.98 -18.14
#